data_63e4d6bcd0c7e37f81e311208b70940c
#
_entry.id   63e4d6bcd0c7e37f81e311208b70940c
#
_cell.length_a   1.000
_cell.length_b   1.000
_cell.length_c   1.000
_cell.angle_alpha   90.00
_cell.angle_beta   90.00
_cell.angle_gamma   90.00
#
_symmetry.space_group_name_H-M   'P 1'
#
loop_
_entity.id
_entity.type
_entity.pdbx_description
1 polymer ?
#
loop_
_entity_poly.entity_id
_entity_poly.type
_entity_poly.pdbx_seq_one_letter_code
_entity_poly.pdbx_strand_id
1 'polypeptide(L)'
;MSKKTLSEICNNSLTDSKAEDLLVLDVENISSFADKIIIATATSNRHALSVSEKLVESLKENKFNILGVEGEIDSGWVLVDCGDIVVNIMKKEQRDFYDLEGLWGEKTLLTQNKI
;
A
#
# COMPACT_ATOMS: atom_id res chain seq x y z
N MET A 1 -20.33 -8.79 15.67
CA MET A 1 -19.64 -7.91 14.75
C MET A 1 -18.38 -8.55 14.24
N SER A 2 -18.24 -8.61 12.96
CA SER A 2 -17.03 -9.16 12.36
C SER A 2 -15.90 -8.15 12.42
N LYS A 3 -14.70 -8.64 12.64
CA LYS A 3 -13.52 -7.80 12.60
C LYS A 3 -13.14 -7.57 11.15
N LYS A 4 -12.64 -6.38 10.87
CA LYS A 4 -12.11 -6.08 9.54
C LYS A 4 -10.80 -6.81 9.33
N THR A 5 -10.58 -7.29 8.12
CA THR A 5 -9.32 -7.92 7.77
C THR A 5 -8.26 -6.85 7.55
N LEU A 6 -7.00 -7.26 7.57
CA LEU A 6 -5.89 -6.35 7.28
C LEU A 6 -6.07 -5.70 5.90
N SER A 7 -6.47 -6.49 4.92
CA SER A 7 -6.70 -6.00 3.56
C SER A 7 -7.80 -4.93 3.53
N GLU A 8 -8.90 -5.17 4.21
CA GLU A 8 -10.00 -4.20 4.27
C GLU A 8 -9.57 -2.88 4.89
N ILE A 9 -8.81 -2.95 5.98
CA ILE A 9 -8.34 -1.75 6.66
C ILE A 9 -7.40 -0.95 5.76
N CYS A 10 -6.48 -1.62 5.10
CA CYS A 10 -5.58 -0.96 4.17
C CYS A 10 -6.36 -0.28 3.04
N ASN A 11 -7.27 -1.01 2.41
CA ASN A 11 -8.04 -0.48 1.30
C ASN A 11 -8.90 0.70 1.72
N ASN A 12 -9.59 0.58 2.85
CA ASN A 12 -10.45 1.65 3.35
C ASN A 12 -9.64 2.90 3.69
N SER A 13 -8.51 2.74 4.37
CA SER A 13 -7.68 3.87 4.74
C SER A 13 -7.12 4.59 3.52
N LEU A 14 -6.65 3.84 2.54
CA LEU A 14 -6.10 4.42 1.32
C LEU A 14 -7.18 5.18 0.54
N THR A 15 -8.36 4.60 0.44
CA THR A 15 -9.48 5.22 -0.25
C THR A 15 -9.93 6.49 0.48
N ASP A 16 -10.07 6.41 1.80
CA ASP A 16 -10.49 7.57 2.60
C ASP A 16 -9.48 8.71 2.55
N SER A 17 -8.22 8.37 2.38
CA SER A 17 -7.14 9.37 2.27
C SER A 17 -6.95 9.86 0.84
N LYS A 18 -7.82 9.44 -0.07
CA LYS A 18 -7.85 9.88 -1.47
C LYS A 18 -6.62 9.46 -2.27
N ALA A 19 -6.01 8.35 -1.89
CA ALA A 19 -4.97 7.75 -2.71
C ALA A 19 -5.64 7.26 -4.01
N GLU A 20 -4.89 7.34 -5.10
CA GLU A 20 -5.40 7.04 -6.43
C GLU A 20 -4.82 5.75 -6.99
N ASP A 21 -5.51 5.20 -7.99
CA ASP A 21 -5.03 4.05 -8.77
C ASP A 21 -4.52 2.90 -7.90
N LEU A 22 -5.33 2.50 -6.93
CA LEU A 22 -4.98 1.39 -6.05
C LEU A 22 -4.88 0.09 -6.85
N LEU A 23 -3.81 -0.64 -6.60
CA LEU A 23 -3.54 -1.91 -7.25
C LEU A 23 -3.14 -2.91 -6.18
N VAL A 24 -3.75 -4.08 -6.20
CA VAL A 24 -3.41 -5.16 -5.26
C VAL A 24 -2.80 -6.31 -6.04
N LEU A 25 -1.59 -6.68 -5.66
CA LEU A 25 -0.88 -7.81 -6.27
C LEU A 25 -0.83 -8.97 -5.29
N ASP A 26 -1.22 -10.14 -5.75
CA ASP A 26 -1.12 -11.36 -4.95
C ASP A 26 0.24 -11.98 -5.23
N VAL A 27 1.10 -11.97 -4.22
CA VAL A 27 2.47 -12.49 -4.35
C VAL A 27 2.71 -13.68 -3.42
N GLU A 28 1.64 -14.26 -2.89
CA GLU A 28 1.73 -15.33 -1.92
C GLU A 28 2.58 -16.51 -2.39
N ASN A 29 2.47 -16.85 -3.65
CA ASN A 29 3.20 -18.01 -4.20
C ASN A 29 4.60 -17.69 -4.72
N ILE A 30 4.97 -16.41 -4.79
CA ILE A 30 6.25 -16.01 -5.35
C ILE A 30 7.09 -15.15 -4.42
N SER A 31 6.55 -14.74 -3.29
CA SER A 31 7.26 -13.96 -2.29
C SER A 31 7.33 -14.73 -0.98
N SER A 32 8.46 -14.63 -0.32
CA SER A 32 8.63 -15.26 1.00
C SER A 32 8.36 -14.26 2.13
N PHE A 33 8.12 -12.98 1.82
CA PHE A 33 7.99 -11.96 2.85
C PHE A 33 6.60 -11.34 2.96
N ALA A 34 5.75 -11.50 1.96
CA ALA A 34 4.41 -10.93 2.00
C ALA A 34 3.46 -11.75 1.13
N ASP A 35 2.17 -11.69 1.47
CA ASP A 35 1.12 -12.33 0.69
C ASP A 35 0.60 -11.39 -0.39
N LYS A 36 0.56 -10.09 -0.08
CA LYS A 36 0.03 -9.08 -1.00
C LYS A 36 0.89 -7.83 -0.98
N ILE A 37 0.95 -7.18 -2.12
CA ILE A 37 1.57 -5.87 -2.24
C ILE A 37 0.49 -4.93 -2.76
N ILE A 38 0.30 -3.81 -2.07
CA ILE A 38 -0.65 -2.79 -2.50
C ILE A 38 0.17 -1.58 -2.98
N ILE A 39 -0.20 -1.06 -4.14
CA ILE A 39 0.44 0.13 -4.70
C ILE A 39 -0.65 1.19 -4.85
N ALA A 40 -0.40 2.37 -4.31
CA ALA A 40 -1.32 3.49 -4.39
C ALA A 40 -0.57 4.73 -4.81
N THR A 41 -1.25 5.62 -5.53
CA THR A 41 -0.65 6.84 -6.03
C THR A 41 -1.04 8.03 -5.16
N ALA A 42 -0.05 8.82 -4.76
CA ALA A 42 -0.25 10.07 -4.06
C ALA A 42 0.00 11.24 -5.02
N THR A 43 -0.68 12.36 -4.76
CA THR A 43 -0.59 13.54 -5.63
C THR A 43 0.61 14.42 -5.32
N SER A 44 1.22 14.25 -4.16
CA SER A 44 2.37 15.05 -3.74
C SER A 44 3.14 14.31 -2.66
N ASN A 45 4.32 14.81 -2.32
CA ASN A 45 5.10 14.24 -1.20
C ASN A 45 4.33 14.35 0.11
N ARG A 46 3.70 15.51 0.34
CA ARG A 46 2.89 15.72 1.54
C ARG A 46 1.69 14.78 1.58
N HIS A 47 1.06 14.55 0.46
CA HIS A 47 -0.07 13.63 0.37
C HIS A 47 0.38 12.21 0.69
N ALA A 48 1.53 11.79 0.14
CA ALA A 48 2.06 10.47 0.42
C ALA A 48 2.30 10.27 1.92
N LEU A 49 2.89 11.28 2.58
CA LEU A 49 3.13 11.22 4.01
C LEU A 49 1.82 11.13 4.79
N SER A 50 0.85 11.98 4.44
CA SER A 50 -0.45 12.00 5.09
C SER A 50 -1.17 10.65 4.96
N VAL A 51 -1.15 10.08 3.76
CA VAL A 51 -1.76 8.76 3.50
C VAL A 51 -1.13 7.70 4.39
N SER A 52 0.21 7.71 4.48
CA SER A 52 0.91 6.72 5.30
C SER A 52 0.59 6.88 6.78
N GLU A 53 0.52 8.11 7.27
CA GLU A 53 0.20 8.37 8.67
C GLU A 53 -1.20 7.90 9.03
N LYS A 54 -2.16 8.14 8.17
CA LYS A 54 -3.53 7.70 8.40
C LYS A 54 -3.65 6.18 8.35
N LEU A 55 -2.90 5.56 7.45
CA LEU A 55 -2.87 4.09 7.38
C LEU A 55 -2.31 3.51 8.67
N VAL A 56 -1.19 4.03 9.15
CA VAL A 56 -0.57 3.58 10.39
C VAL A 56 -1.55 3.73 11.56
N GLU A 57 -2.23 4.87 11.63
CA GLU A 57 -3.21 5.12 12.68
C GLU A 57 -4.36 4.11 12.63
N SER A 58 -4.90 3.86 11.45
CA SER A 58 -5.99 2.89 11.27
C SER A 58 -5.57 1.49 11.68
N LEU A 59 -4.35 1.11 11.33
CA LEU A 59 -3.84 -0.21 11.68
C LEU A 59 -3.69 -0.36 13.19
N LYS A 60 -3.15 0.66 13.85
CA LYS A 60 -3.01 0.64 15.31
C LYS A 60 -4.36 0.57 16.01
N GLU A 61 -5.33 1.33 15.53
CA GLU A 61 -6.68 1.32 16.10
C GLU A 61 -7.33 -0.05 16.00
N ASN A 62 -7.02 -0.80 14.96
CA ASN A 62 -7.54 -2.13 14.74
C ASN A 62 -6.60 -3.22 15.25
N LYS A 63 -5.57 -2.82 16.01
CA LYS A 63 -4.64 -3.72 16.71
C LYS A 63 -3.81 -4.59 15.80
N PHE A 64 -3.50 -4.08 14.60
CA PHE A 64 -2.54 -4.74 13.73
C PHE A 64 -1.15 -4.19 13.98
N ASN A 65 -0.16 -5.07 13.94
CA ASN A 65 1.22 -4.68 14.12
C ASN A 65 1.79 -4.14 12.81
N ILE A 66 2.61 -3.11 12.94
CA ILE A 66 3.32 -2.54 11.81
C ILE A 66 4.80 -2.88 11.99
N LEU A 67 5.38 -3.55 11.02
CA LEU A 67 6.78 -3.97 11.10
C LEU A 67 7.74 -2.82 10.81
N GLY A 68 7.31 -1.87 9.98
CA GLY A 68 8.14 -0.72 9.69
C GLY A 68 7.48 0.22 8.71
N VAL A 69 7.97 1.46 8.73
CA VAL A 69 7.58 2.48 7.75
C VAL A 69 8.88 3.04 7.20
N GLU A 70 9.03 3.02 5.89
CA GLU A 70 10.24 3.51 5.25
C GLU A 70 9.90 4.55 4.20
N GLY A 71 10.80 5.49 3.99
CA GLY A 71 10.64 6.55 3.01
C GLY A 71 10.79 7.91 3.66
N GLU A 72 11.34 8.84 2.88
CA GLU A 72 11.52 10.21 3.34
C GLU A 72 10.51 11.10 2.66
N ILE A 73 10.20 12.24 3.27
CA ILE A 73 9.18 13.14 2.74
C ILE A 73 9.47 13.56 1.29
N ASP A 74 10.75 13.70 0.95
CA ASP A 74 11.13 14.15 -0.39
C ASP A 74 11.30 13.02 -1.40
N SER A 75 11.18 11.77 -0.96
CA SER A 75 11.40 10.63 -1.84
C SER A 75 10.25 10.39 -2.82
N GLY A 76 9.05 10.79 -2.44
CA GLY A 76 7.86 10.50 -3.24
C GLY A 76 7.43 9.05 -3.17
N TRP A 77 7.96 8.29 -2.23
CA TRP A 77 7.66 6.88 -2.06
C TRP A 77 7.75 6.53 -0.58
N VAL A 78 6.62 6.12 0.00
CA VAL A 78 6.57 5.66 1.39
C VAL A 78 6.09 4.22 1.39
N LEU A 79 6.79 3.38 2.11
CA LEU A 79 6.45 1.95 2.23
C LEU A 79 6.00 1.67 3.66
N VAL A 80 4.85 1.03 3.81
CA VAL A 80 4.35 0.60 5.12
C VAL A 80 4.31 -0.92 5.12
N ASP A 81 5.13 -1.52 5.97
CA ASP A 81 5.23 -2.98 6.07
C ASP A 81 4.33 -3.47 7.19
N CYS A 82 3.28 -4.16 6.82
CA CYS A 82 2.28 -4.69 7.76
C CYS A 82 2.42 -6.21 7.96
N GLY A 83 3.53 -6.78 7.51
CA GLY A 83 3.75 -8.22 7.59
C GLY A 83 3.22 -8.93 6.37
N ASP A 84 1.97 -9.35 6.41
CA ASP A 84 1.37 -10.07 5.29
C ASP A 84 1.10 -9.18 4.08
N ILE A 85 0.98 -7.88 4.31
CA ILE A 85 0.73 -6.90 3.25
C ILE A 85 1.77 -5.80 3.33
N VAL A 86 2.37 -5.46 2.20
CA VAL A 86 3.28 -4.33 2.08
C VAL A 86 2.58 -3.28 1.23
N VAL A 87 2.42 -2.07 1.76
CA VAL A 87 1.75 -0.98 1.08
C VAL A 87 2.78 0.01 0.57
N ASN A 88 2.73 0.28 -0.72
CA ASN A 88 3.60 1.26 -1.38
C ASN A 88 2.76 2.48 -1.78
N ILE A 89 3.08 3.62 -1.22
CA ILE A 89 2.40 4.89 -1.53
C ILE A 89 3.40 5.72 -2.32
N MET A 90 3.13 5.92 -3.60
CA MET A 90 4.09 6.50 -4.53
C MET A 90 3.48 7.64 -5.32
N LYS A 91 4.28 8.67 -5.57
CA LYS A 91 3.88 9.68 -6.54
C LYS A 91 3.88 9.01 -7.92
N LYS A 92 3.10 9.55 -8.83
CA LYS A 92 2.98 8.98 -10.17
C LYS A 92 4.33 8.82 -10.85
N GLU A 93 5.20 9.79 -10.70
CA GLU A 93 6.54 9.76 -11.31
C GLU A 93 7.36 8.57 -10.83
N GLN A 94 7.36 8.33 -9.52
CA GLN A 94 8.08 7.20 -8.95
C GLN A 94 7.44 5.88 -9.34
N ARG A 95 6.11 5.84 -9.36
CA ARG A 95 5.39 4.62 -9.74
C ARG A 95 5.71 4.25 -11.19
N ASP A 96 5.69 5.23 -12.09
CA ASP A 96 6.01 4.99 -13.49
C ASP A 96 7.47 4.57 -13.67
N PHE A 97 8.38 5.22 -12.95
CA PHE A 97 9.81 4.97 -13.06
C PHE A 97 10.20 3.58 -12.57
N TYR A 98 9.71 3.19 -11.39
CA TYR A 98 10.08 1.91 -10.79
C TYR A 98 9.26 0.74 -11.31
N ASP A 99 8.03 1.01 -11.77
CA ASP A 99 7.16 0.01 -12.39
C ASP A 99 7.10 -1.31 -11.59
N LEU A 100 6.69 -1.19 -10.33
CA LEU A 100 6.55 -2.38 -9.48
C LEU A 100 5.54 -3.37 -10.05
N GLU A 101 4.51 -2.86 -10.72
CA GLU A 101 3.49 -3.71 -11.34
C GLU A 101 4.12 -4.60 -12.41
N GLY A 102 5.00 -4.04 -13.23
CA GLY A 102 5.69 -4.80 -14.25
C GLY A 102 6.67 -5.80 -13.66
N LEU A 103 7.33 -5.41 -12.56
CA LEU A 103 8.28 -6.27 -11.88
C LEU A 103 7.62 -7.57 -11.41
N TRP A 104 6.41 -7.47 -10.83
CA TRP A 104 5.71 -8.63 -10.31
C TRP A 104 4.93 -9.41 -11.38
N GLY A 105 4.62 -8.77 -12.52
CA GLY A 105 3.95 -9.42 -13.64
C GLY A 105 2.44 -9.48 -13.53
N GLU A 106 1.79 -9.70 -14.65
CA GLU A 106 0.33 -9.69 -14.75
C GLU A 106 -0.34 -10.81 -13.96
N LYS A 107 0.33 -11.93 -13.79
CA LYS A 107 -0.23 -13.09 -13.10
C LYS A 107 -0.52 -12.82 -11.64
N THR A 108 0.04 -11.77 -11.07
CA THR A 108 -0.16 -11.42 -9.67
C THR A 108 -1.29 -10.43 -9.46
N LEU A 109 -1.87 -9.90 -10.54
CA LEU A 109 -2.93 -8.90 -10.43
C LEU A 109 -4.20 -9.50 -9.86
N LEU A 110 -4.66 -8.96 -8.74
CA LEU A 110 -5.96 -9.30 -8.17
C LEU A 110 -7.00 -8.27 -8.54
N THR A 111 -6.65 -7.00 -8.42
CA THR A 111 -7.59 -5.91 -8.66
C THR A 111 -6.81 -4.72 -9.21
N GLN A 112 -7.34 -4.13 -10.27
CA GLN A 112 -6.75 -2.94 -10.85
C GLN A 112 -7.73 -1.78 -10.74
N ASN A 113 -7.34 -0.70 -10.06
CA ASN A 113 -8.14 0.52 -9.90
C ASN A 113 -9.48 0.33 -9.21
N LYS A 114 -9.71 -0.81 -8.58
CA LYS A 114 -10.95 -1.09 -7.88
C LYS A 114 -10.64 -1.92 -6.66
N ILE A 115 -10.89 -1.35 -5.53
CA ILE A 115 -10.66 -2.05 -4.26
C ILE A 115 -11.97 -2.09 -3.50
#